data_814f41b067e5f4ee74e6b5ee966433c3
#
_entry.id   814f41b067e5f4ee74e6b5ee966433c3
#
_cell.length_a   1.000
_cell.length_b   1.000
_cell.length_c   1.000
_cell.angle_alpha   90.00
_cell.angle_beta   90.00
_cell.angle_gamma   90.00
#
_symmetry.space_group_name_H-M   'P 1'
#
loop_
_entity.id
_entity.type
_entity.pdbx_description
1 polymer ?
#
loop_
_entity_poly.entity_id
_entity_poly.type
_entity_poly.pdbx_seq_one_letter_code
_entity_poly.pdbx_strand_id
1 'polypeptide(L)'
;MSVFRSDQETINGLMRANDRLQFENKVLNDRIRAYESDDRYESLREEYDRLLRKKEREIHKLKKELDILRGEVRKTRRRWMQVNDDVNAEKEKARADADRTEAENDELRKELCTAKHELYEKKTELYNAKNKVKELDARLKKDYSDSSRSSSQSPDHPTIPNGREKTDRKQGGQKGHIHNGRRTYVPDSIVKIDPPYEFLDSTRYKQTGHTVSKQLVQLFTVMQVVEYQTPEFRDMLKDKRVHAAFPGGLKDEVTYDGSVKAFAYMLNNDLNVSVAKTSGFIKEVTGGKLDLSTGFISNLTKEFSTKSQPERDNVFNELLASPYMNVDFTFGRMNGKQTTVLVCVAGDKILYQGKKKKGAEGIEGSPVPLFSGTIVSDHERVFLDKGKRHQECLTHVKRYSKGASELEPDKKWSEMMQEWISRAVHARNESRREELDAVKNAAKLEKEFHDILETARKEFEYEPPEDNLKDGYNLFKRIYEAPDDYTLFLNDITIPPTNNDAERAGRKFKRKAHQVMAFRSQEYVEYYCDGLTVIQSLKAQGLNVYDRIAEIFRRQTPKKKTSDERSRKLCQEKTA
;
A
#
# COMPACT_ATOMS: atom_id res chain seq x y z
N MET A 1 2.11 -42.33 6.30
CA MET A 1 1.43 -41.61 7.40
C MET A 1 -0.08 -41.44 7.22
N SER A 2 -0.64 -41.28 6.01
CA SER A 2 -2.08 -41.12 5.81
C SER A 2 -2.92 -42.37 6.12
N VAL A 3 -2.47 -43.54 5.73
CA VAL A 3 -3.18 -44.81 5.99
C VAL A 3 -3.24 -45.12 7.49
N PHE A 4 -2.15 -44.89 8.24
CA PHE A 4 -2.11 -45.07 9.68
C PHE A 4 -3.04 -44.15 10.48
N ARG A 5 -3.31 -42.94 9.95
CA ARG A 5 -4.27 -42.00 10.55
C ARG A 5 -5.70 -42.46 10.34
N SER A 6 -6.04 -42.95 9.16
CA SER A 6 -7.39 -43.47 8.84
C SER A 6 -7.76 -44.66 9.71
N ASP A 7 -6.84 -45.62 9.87
CA ASP A 7 -7.09 -46.81 10.68
C ASP A 7 -7.22 -46.49 12.18
N GLN A 8 -6.41 -45.54 12.65
CA GLN A 8 -6.49 -45.07 14.04
C GLN A 8 -7.78 -44.27 14.33
N GLU A 9 -8.26 -43.50 13.37
CA GLU A 9 -9.55 -42.79 13.49
C GLU A 9 -10.73 -43.78 13.50
N THR A 10 -10.65 -44.84 12.70
CA THR A 10 -11.65 -45.92 12.68
C THR A 10 -11.66 -46.70 14.00
N ILE A 11 -10.50 -47.07 14.52
CA ILE A 11 -10.37 -47.71 15.84
C ILE A 11 -10.92 -46.84 16.94
N ASN A 12 -10.61 -45.55 16.95
CA ASN A 12 -11.14 -44.60 17.94
C ASN A 12 -12.66 -44.41 17.81
N GLY A 13 -13.18 -44.49 16.59
CA GLY A 13 -14.62 -44.49 16.33
C GLY A 13 -15.33 -45.72 16.96
N LEU A 14 -14.78 -46.89 16.74
CA LEU A 14 -15.31 -48.16 17.28
C LEU A 14 -15.18 -48.25 18.82
N MET A 15 -14.10 -47.71 19.39
CA MET A 15 -13.95 -47.61 20.85
C MET A 15 -15.02 -46.73 21.46
N ARG A 16 -15.27 -45.54 20.90
CA ARG A 16 -16.36 -44.63 21.38
C ARG A 16 -17.74 -45.29 21.23
N ALA A 17 -17.98 -46.03 20.16
CA ALA A 17 -19.24 -46.75 19.98
C ALA A 17 -19.42 -47.86 21.05
N ASN A 18 -18.35 -48.61 21.35
CA ASN A 18 -18.36 -49.63 22.42
C ASN A 18 -18.58 -49.01 23.79
N ASP A 19 -17.92 -47.91 24.10
CA ASP A 19 -18.11 -47.19 25.39
C ASP A 19 -19.56 -46.68 25.55
N ARG A 20 -20.13 -46.20 24.45
CA ARG A 20 -21.52 -45.74 24.43
C ARG A 20 -22.49 -46.91 24.68
N LEU A 21 -22.30 -48.04 24.07
CA LEU A 21 -23.11 -49.22 24.26
C LEU A 21 -22.96 -49.80 25.68
N GLN A 22 -21.79 -49.77 26.27
CA GLN A 22 -21.57 -50.13 27.67
C GLN A 22 -22.31 -49.22 28.66
N PHE A 23 -22.29 -47.89 28.37
CA PHE A 23 -23.03 -46.92 29.15
C PHE A 23 -24.56 -47.13 29.06
N GLU A 24 -25.06 -47.36 27.82
CA GLU A 24 -26.49 -47.66 27.61
C GLU A 24 -26.93 -48.93 28.34
N ASN A 25 -26.11 -49.99 28.32
CA ASN A 25 -26.36 -51.23 29.05
C ASN A 25 -26.41 -51.01 30.59
N LYS A 26 -25.51 -50.17 31.10
CA LYS A 26 -25.53 -49.81 32.55
C LYS A 26 -26.81 -49.10 32.92
N VAL A 27 -27.22 -48.08 32.15
CA VAL A 27 -28.45 -47.33 32.37
C VAL A 27 -29.69 -48.22 32.28
N LEU A 28 -29.71 -49.19 31.35
CA LEU A 28 -30.80 -50.14 31.22
C LEU A 28 -30.88 -51.08 32.45
N ASN A 29 -29.75 -51.56 32.94
CA ASN A 29 -29.69 -52.42 34.15
C ASN A 29 -30.14 -51.65 35.42
N ASP A 30 -29.76 -50.39 35.54
CA ASP A 30 -30.19 -49.54 36.69
C ASP A 30 -31.72 -49.26 36.63
N ARG A 31 -32.28 -49.13 35.45
CA ARG A 31 -33.73 -49.01 35.25
C ARG A 31 -34.46 -50.34 35.59
N ILE A 32 -33.94 -51.47 35.23
CA ILE A 32 -34.46 -52.77 35.57
C ILE A 32 -34.56 -52.93 37.10
N ARG A 33 -33.52 -52.59 37.85
CA ARG A 33 -33.51 -52.65 39.32
C ARG A 33 -34.54 -51.73 39.97
N ALA A 34 -34.83 -50.55 39.35
CA ALA A 34 -35.84 -49.63 39.87
C ALA A 34 -37.28 -50.13 39.67
N TYR A 35 -37.53 -51.06 38.75
CA TYR A 35 -38.84 -51.67 38.48
C TYR A 35 -39.07 -53.01 39.19
N GLU A 36 -38.04 -53.58 39.86
CA GLU A 36 -38.14 -54.86 40.59
C GLU A 36 -39.09 -54.86 41.80
N SER A 37 -39.65 -53.70 42.15
CA SER A 37 -40.59 -53.56 43.26
C SER A 37 -42.07 -53.42 42.85
N ASP A 38 -42.42 -53.55 41.56
CA ASP A 38 -43.77 -53.34 41.07
C ASP A 38 -44.27 -54.56 40.24
N ASP A 39 -45.50 -55.05 40.53
CA ASP A 39 -46.13 -56.25 39.93
C ASP A 39 -46.34 -56.22 38.39
N ARG A 40 -45.98 -55.16 37.75
CA ARG A 40 -45.90 -55.02 36.26
C ARG A 40 -44.61 -55.48 35.64
N TYR A 41 -43.75 -56.04 36.41
CA TYR A 41 -42.32 -56.19 36.13
C TYR A 41 -41.95 -57.31 35.14
N GLU A 42 -42.66 -58.41 35.08
CA GLU A 42 -42.19 -59.56 34.29
C GLU A 42 -42.23 -59.34 32.78
N SER A 43 -43.19 -58.66 32.24
CA SER A 43 -43.26 -58.46 30.77
C SER A 43 -42.22 -57.41 30.30
N LEU A 44 -41.99 -56.38 31.10
CA LEU A 44 -40.93 -55.38 30.84
C LEU A 44 -39.54 -55.95 31.02
N ARG A 45 -39.35 -56.87 31.95
CA ARG A 45 -38.07 -57.58 32.17
C ARG A 45 -37.69 -58.43 30.96
N GLU A 46 -38.65 -59.16 30.38
CA GLU A 46 -38.36 -59.94 29.17
C GLU A 46 -38.00 -59.07 27.96
N GLU A 47 -38.63 -57.92 27.78
CA GLU A 47 -38.33 -56.98 26.72
C GLU A 47 -36.93 -56.34 26.93
N TYR A 48 -36.62 -55.95 28.15
CA TYR A 48 -35.29 -55.44 28.54
C TYR A 48 -34.20 -56.51 28.36
N ASP A 49 -34.44 -57.73 28.77
CA ASP A 49 -33.47 -58.83 28.59
C ASP A 49 -33.24 -59.14 27.12
N ARG A 50 -34.27 -59.02 26.26
CA ARG A 50 -34.10 -59.14 24.80
C ARG A 50 -33.25 -57.99 24.24
N LEU A 51 -33.51 -56.76 24.71
CA LEU A 51 -32.75 -55.58 24.31
C LEU A 51 -31.30 -55.71 24.79
N LEU A 52 -31.11 -56.12 26.02
CA LEU A 52 -29.78 -56.33 26.60
C LEU A 52 -28.97 -57.36 25.79
N ARG A 53 -29.55 -58.53 25.50
CA ARG A 53 -28.90 -59.57 24.68
C ARG A 53 -28.64 -59.07 23.23
N LYS A 54 -29.46 -58.17 22.69
CA LYS A 54 -29.22 -57.54 21.41
C LYS A 54 -28.00 -56.62 21.48
N LYS A 55 -27.90 -55.80 22.52
CA LYS A 55 -26.79 -54.90 22.75
C LYS A 55 -25.49 -55.64 23.06
N GLU A 56 -25.56 -56.69 23.84
CA GLU A 56 -24.39 -57.55 24.13
C GLU A 56 -23.84 -58.19 22.83
N ARG A 57 -24.73 -58.65 21.93
CA ARG A 57 -24.30 -59.19 20.63
C ARG A 57 -23.65 -58.11 19.77
N GLU A 58 -24.18 -56.91 19.79
CA GLU A 58 -23.61 -55.76 19.08
C GLU A 58 -22.24 -55.39 19.64
N ILE A 59 -22.11 -55.32 20.95
CA ILE A 59 -20.84 -55.11 21.66
C ILE A 59 -19.83 -56.25 21.31
N HIS A 60 -20.28 -57.49 21.28
CA HIS A 60 -19.41 -58.61 20.94
C HIS A 60 -18.93 -58.55 19.48
N LYS A 61 -19.82 -58.14 18.57
CA LYS A 61 -19.48 -57.91 17.15
C LYS A 61 -18.43 -56.81 17.01
N LEU A 62 -18.67 -55.65 17.66
CA LEU A 62 -17.73 -54.53 17.64
C LEU A 62 -16.37 -54.85 18.27
N LYS A 63 -16.36 -55.69 19.34
CA LYS A 63 -15.12 -56.16 19.96
C LYS A 63 -14.33 -57.02 18.98
N LYS A 64 -15.01 -57.94 18.23
CA LYS A 64 -14.34 -58.76 17.20
C LYS A 64 -13.78 -57.89 16.07
N GLU A 65 -14.55 -56.92 15.59
CA GLU A 65 -14.09 -55.99 14.56
C GLU A 65 -12.88 -55.16 15.05
N LEU A 66 -12.92 -54.72 16.29
CA LEU A 66 -11.80 -54.03 16.94
C LEU A 66 -10.54 -54.87 17.02
N ASP A 67 -10.68 -56.17 17.38
CA ASP A 67 -9.53 -57.07 17.47
C ASP A 67 -8.93 -57.41 16.08
N ILE A 68 -9.79 -57.52 15.05
CA ILE A 68 -9.35 -57.66 13.66
C ILE A 68 -8.54 -56.40 13.23
N LEU A 69 -9.11 -55.23 13.44
CA LEU A 69 -8.44 -53.96 13.11
C LEU A 69 -7.14 -53.76 13.89
N ARG A 70 -7.11 -54.15 15.17
CA ARG A 70 -5.86 -54.16 15.97
C ARG A 70 -4.82 -55.12 15.40
N GLY A 71 -5.29 -56.25 14.85
CA GLY A 71 -4.43 -57.19 14.14
C GLY A 71 -3.84 -56.62 12.86
N GLU A 72 -4.67 -55.95 12.09
CA GLU A 72 -4.26 -55.26 10.86
C GLU A 72 -3.29 -54.10 11.14
N VAL A 73 -3.59 -53.26 12.14
CA VAL A 73 -2.68 -52.19 12.56
C VAL A 73 -1.33 -52.75 13.01
N ARG A 74 -1.32 -53.90 13.75
CA ARG A 74 -0.06 -54.54 14.14
C ARG A 74 0.73 -55.05 12.91
N LYS A 75 0.03 -55.61 11.92
CA LYS A 75 0.67 -56.05 10.65
C LYS A 75 1.22 -54.87 9.86
N THR A 76 0.42 -53.82 9.73
CA THR A 76 0.82 -52.59 9.03
C THR A 76 1.99 -51.90 9.73
N ARG A 77 1.96 -51.85 11.08
CA ARG A 77 3.06 -51.32 11.88
C ARG A 77 4.36 -52.09 11.69
N ARG A 78 4.30 -53.44 11.61
CA ARG A 78 5.50 -54.25 11.34
C ARG A 78 6.04 -53.98 9.94
N ARG A 79 5.15 -53.94 8.92
CA ARG A 79 5.56 -53.59 7.56
C ARG A 79 6.19 -52.19 7.49
N TRP A 80 5.57 -51.25 8.19
CA TRP A 80 6.10 -49.89 8.25
C TRP A 80 7.47 -49.84 8.97
N MET A 81 7.65 -50.58 10.07
CA MET A 81 8.97 -50.70 10.72
C MET A 81 10.01 -51.25 9.77
N GLN A 82 9.66 -52.29 9.04
CA GLN A 82 10.58 -52.91 8.05
C GLN A 82 10.93 -51.92 6.92
N VAL A 83 9.94 -51.25 6.37
CA VAL A 83 10.16 -50.19 5.36
C VAL A 83 11.00 -49.04 5.93
N ASN A 84 10.75 -48.68 7.21
CA ASN A 84 11.53 -47.64 7.86
C ASN A 84 12.98 -48.05 8.10
N ASP A 85 13.23 -49.30 8.44
CA ASP A 85 14.59 -49.84 8.59
C ASP A 85 15.31 -49.90 7.24
N ASP A 86 14.61 -50.32 6.16
CA ASP A 86 15.14 -50.29 4.80
C ASP A 86 15.45 -48.85 4.34
N VAL A 87 14.52 -47.91 4.58
CA VAL A 87 14.71 -46.49 4.30
C VAL A 87 15.86 -45.88 5.12
N ASN A 88 16.02 -46.33 6.38
CA ASN A 88 17.15 -45.85 7.19
C ASN A 88 18.48 -46.41 6.68
N ALA A 89 18.52 -47.70 6.23
CA ALA A 89 19.70 -48.27 5.60
C ALA A 89 20.04 -47.54 4.27
N GLU A 90 19.03 -47.23 3.45
CA GLU A 90 19.22 -46.42 2.24
C GLU A 90 19.67 -44.99 2.58
N LYS A 91 19.11 -44.41 3.64
CA LYS A 91 19.55 -43.10 4.14
C LYS A 91 21.00 -43.09 4.61
N GLU A 92 21.44 -44.12 5.31
CA GLU A 92 22.84 -44.23 5.73
C GLU A 92 23.77 -44.37 4.52
N LYS A 93 23.34 -45.16 3.53
CA LYS A 93 24.07 -45.30 2.26
C LYS A 93 24.10 -43.97 1.50
N ALA A 94 22.94 -43.33 1.38
CA ALA A 94 22.86 -42.01 0.75
C ALA A 94 23.63 -40.92 1.52
N ARG A 95 23.73 -41.04 2.85
CA ARG A 95 24.60 -40.12 3.64
C ARG A 95 26.09 -40.37 3.35
N ALA A 96 26.50 -41.62 3.28
CA ALA A 96 27.88 -41.93 2.94
C ALA A 96 28.26 -41.48 1.51
N ASP A 97 27.33 -41.61 0.57
CA ASP A 97 27.49 -41.05 -0.78
C ASP A 97 27.42 -39.52 -0.80
N ALA A 98 26.55 -38.91 0.06
CA ALA A 98 26.47 -37.46 0.24
C ALA A 98 27.77 -36.90 0.87
N ASP A 99 28.32 -37.59 1.90
CA ASP A 99 29.58 -37.16 2.52
C ASP A 99 30.74 -37.21 1.49
N ARG A 100 30.72 -38.22 0.59
CA ARG A 100 31.69 -38.29 -0.49
C ARG A 100 31.52 -37.20 -1.53
N THR A 101 30.27 -36.92 -1.92
CA THR A 101 29.95 -35.80 -2.83
C THR A 101 30.14 -34.44 -2.17
N GLU A 102 29.97 -34.36 -0.85
CA GLU A 102 30.24 -33.12 -0.09
C GLU A 102 31.75 -32.81 -0.06
N ALA A 103 32.58 -33.85 0.11
CA ALA A 103 34.04 -33.70 0.02
C ALA A 103 34.48 -33.23 -1.38
N GLU A 104 33.94 -33.85 -2.44
CA GLU A 104 34.17 -33.43 -3.83
C GLU A 104 33.62 -32.00 -4.09
N ASN A 105 32.44 -31.70 -3.55
CA ASN A 105 31.85 -30.36 -3.64
C ASN A 105 32.67 -29.32 -2.88
N ASP A 106 33.28 -29.67 -1.75
CA ASP A 106 34.14 -28.75 -1.02
C ASP A 106 35.45 -28.45 -1.75
N GLU A 107 35.97 -29.44 -2.49
CA GLU A 107 37.11 -29.22 -3.37
C GLU A 107 36.73 -28.33 -4.57
N LEU A 108 35.59 -28.62 -5.20
CA LEU A 108 35.02 -27.79 -6.28
C LEU A 108 34.63 -26.39 -5.78
N ARG A 109 34.17 -26.26 -4.54
CA ARG A 109 33.89 -24.93 -3.91
C ARG A 109 35.18 -24.13 -3.69
N LYS A 110 36.28 -24.80 -3.33
CA LYS A 110 37.57 -24.13 -3.22
C LYS A 110 38.06 -23.67 -4.60
N GLU A 111 37.97 -24.52 -5.60
CA GLU A 111 38.29 -24.14 -6.99
C GLU A 111 37.37 -23.03 -7.51
N LEU A 112 36.06 -23.11 -7.23
CA LEU A 112 35.10 -22.06 -7.57
C LEU A 112 35.37 -20.75 -6.82
N CYS A 113 35.82 -20.83 -5.57
CA CYS A 113 36.20 -19.67 -4.77
C CYS A 113 37.43 -18.99 -5.35
N THR A 114 38.45 -19.76 -5.75
CA THR A 114 39.65 -19.22 -6.41
C THR A 114 39.31 -18.62 -7.78
N ALA A 115 38.50 -19.32 -8.58
CA ALA A 115 38.04 -18.82 -9.88
C ALA A 115 37.15 -17.55 -9.75
N LYS A 116 36.31 -17.51 -8.71
CA LYS A 116 35.52 -16.30 -8.40
C LYS A 116 36.40 -15.15 -7.94
N HIS A 117 37.45 -15.43 -7.19
CA HIS A 117 38.40 -14.41 -6.76
C HIS A 117 39.15 -13.84 -7.97
N GLU A 118 39.67 -14.70 -8.83
CA GLU A 118 40.31 -14.28 -10.10
C GLU A 118 39.34 -13.50 -11.01
N LEU A 119 38.08 -13.96 -11.09
CA LEU A 119 37.05 -13.25 -11.86
C LEU A 119 36.72 -11.88 -11.24
N TYR A 120 36.71 -11.79 -9.91
CA TYR A 120 36.49 -10.53 -9.20
C TYR A 120 37.67 -9.57 -9.42
N GLU A 121 38.91 -10.04 -9.35
CA GLU A 121 40.09 -9.24 -9.67
C GLU A 121 40.07 -8.74 -11.11
N LYS A 122 39.76 -9.63 -12.06
CA LYS A 122 39.61 -9.25 -13.48
C LYS A 122 38.45 -8.31 -13.74
N LYS A 123 37.32 -8.48 -13.03
CA LYS A 123 36.20 -7.53 -13.09
C LYS A 123 36.58 -6.17 -12.51
N THR A 124 37.37 -6.15 -11.43
CA THR A 124 37.86 -4.93 -10.82
C THR A 124 38.87 -4.22 -11.72
N GLU A 125 39.79 -4.96 -12.35
CA GLU A 125 40.70 -4.43 -13.37
C GLU A 125 39.92 -3.86 -14.58
N LEU A 126 38.91 -4.58 -15.06
CA LEU A 126 38.05 -4.13 -16.15
C LEU A 126 37.23 -2.89 -15.76
N TYR A 127 36.72 -2.85 -14.53
CA TYR A 127 36.03 -1.68 -13.99
C TYR A 127 36.94 -0.47 -13.90
N ASN A 128 38.16 -0.65 -13.40
CA ASN A 128 39.16 0.39 -13.30
C ASN A 128 39.63 0.87 -14.69
N ALA A 129 39.82 -0.06 -15.63
CA ALA A 129 40.14 0.27 -17.03
C ALA A 129 38.99 1.03 -17.71
N LYS A 130 37.72 0.60 -17.49
CA LYS A 130 36.53 1.31 -17.99
C LYS A 130 36.38 2.71 -17.39
N ASN A 131 36.67 2.86 -16.10
CA ASN A 131 36.66 4.18 -15.45
C ASN A 131 37.78 5.07 -15.99
N LYS A 132 38.94 4.51 -16.25
CA LYS A 132 40.06 5.25 -16.85
C LYS A 132 39.79 5.65 -18.29
N VAL A 133 39.11 4.79 -19.06
CA VAL A 133 38.62 5.13 -20.41
C VAL A 133 37.56 6.23 -20.31
N LYS A 134 36.61 6.14 -19.36
CA LYS A 134 35.61 7.19 -19.10
C LYS A 134 36.27 8.52 -18.70
N GLU A 135 37.29 8.48 -17.84
CA GLU A 135 38.03 9.65 -17.40
C GLU A 135 38.82 10.29 -18.58
N LEU A 136 39.43 9.46 -19.44
CA LEU A 136 40.11 9.91 -20.64
C LEU A 136 39.13 10.45 -21.71
N ASP A 137 37.96 9.81 -21.84
CA ASP A 137 36.88 10.24 -22.75
C ASP A 137 36.24 11.55 -22.26
N ALA A 138 36.10 11.70 -20.91
CA ALA A 138 35.66 12.96 -20.30
C ALA A 138 36.70 14.08 -20.44
N ARG A 139 38.01 13.73 -20.47
CA ARG A 139 39.08 14.71 -20.80
C ARG A 139 39.14 15.09 -22.28
N LEU A 140 38.80 14.17 -23.18
CA LEU A 140 38.70 14.41 -24.61
C LEU A 140 37.43 15.16 -25.01
N LYS A 141 36.32 14.90 -24.28
CA LYS A 141 35.04 15.60 -24.44
C LYS A 141 34.89 16.67 -23.35
N LYS A 142 35.72 17.71 -23.39
CA LYS A 142 35.67 18.87 -22.49
C LYS A 142 34.31 19.62 -22.46
N ASP A 143 33.27 19.10 -23.07
CA ASP A 143 31.97 19.74 -23.22
C ASP A 143 31.00 19.54 -22.03
N TYR A 144 31.37 18.74 -21.01
CA TYR A 144 30.48 18.46 -19.88
C TYR A 144 30.59 19.43 -18.68
N SER A 145 31.58 20.32 -18.72
CA SER A 145 31.78 21.32 -17.66
C SER A 145 31.13 22.66 -17.98
N ASP A 146 30.48 22.78 -19.14
CA ASP A 146 29.78 24.00 -19.52
C ASP A 146 28.39 23.97 -18.87
N SER A 147 28.22 24.77 -17.78
CA SER A 147 27.00 24.94 -17.01
C SER A 147 25.80 25.45 -17.81
N SER A 148 25.97 25.71 -19.11
CA SER A 148 24.93 26.19 -20.02
C SER A 148 24.11 25.08 -20.69
N ARG A 149 24.56 23.83 -20.67
CA ARG A 149 23.79 22.70 -21.22
C ARG A 149 22.97 21.97 -20.18
N SER A 150 21.68 21.81 -20.44
CA SER A 150 20.81 21.03 -19.54
C SER A 150 21.26 19.58 -19.48
N SER A 151 21.25 18.97 -18.28
CA SER A 151 21.62 17.56 -18.05
C SER A 151 20.79 16.55 -18.87
N SER A 152 19.67 16.98 -19.46
CA SER A 152 18.83 16.18 -20.34
C SER A 152 19.39 16.00 -21.78
N GLN A 153 20.49 16.67 -22.14
CA GLN A 153 21.13 16.58 -23.43
C GLN A 153 22.43 15.76 -23.44
N SER A 154 22.78 15.17 -22.31
CA SER A 154 23.97 14.31 -22.19
C SER A 154 23.69 12.92 -22.78
N PRO A 155 24.54 12.41 -23.69
CA PRO A 155 24.32 11.08 -24.28
C PRO A 155 24.40 9.92 -23.30
N ASP A 156 25.02 10.10 -22.13
CA ASP A 156 25.25 9.07 -21.12
C ASP A 156 24.20 9.06 -20.00
N HIS A 157 23.17 9.91 -20.04
CA HIS A 157 22.05 9.78 -19.13
C HIS A 157 21.09 8.72 -19.66
N PRO A 158 20.78 7.66 -18.87
CA PRO A 158 19.74 6.74 -19.24
C PRO A 158 18.48 7.56 -19.50
N THR A 159 18.02 7.55 -20.74
CA THR A 159 16.72 8.13 -21.09
C THR A 159 15.71 7.48 -20.18
N ILE A 160 15.18 8.24 -19.22
CA ILE A 160 14.00 7.81 -18.49
C ILE A 160 12.98 7.56 -19.59
N PRO A 161 12.50 6.31 -19.78
CA PRO A 161 11.49 6.05 -20.77
C PRO A 161 10.26 6.84 -20.32
N ASN A 162 10.11 8.05 -20.90
CA ASN A 162 8.84 8.70 -20.78
C ASN A 162 7.95 7.90 -21.75
N GLY A 163 6.84 7.33 -21.28
CA GLY A 163 5.94 6.49 -22.05
C GLY A 163 5.22 7.22 -23.21
N ARG A 164 5.84 8.26 -23.76
CA ARG A 164 5.43 8.94 -24.97
C ARG A 164 6.20 8.31 -26.13
N GLU A 165 5.50 7.68 -27.03
CA GLU A 165 6.05 7.29 -28.32
C GLU A 165 6.70 8.52 -28.98
N LYS A 166 7.92 8.33 -29.48
CA LYS A 166 8.59 9.36 -30.31
C LYS A 166 7.73 9.56 -31.55
N THR A 167 7.01 10.64 -31.60
CA THR A 167 6.32 11.06 -32.82
C THR A 167 7.30 11.91 -33.64
N ASP A 168 7.21 11.85 -34.97
CA ASP A 168 8.00 12.69 -35.92
C ASP A 168 7.65 14.19 -35.86
N ARG A 169 6.90 14.60 -34.85
CA ARG A 169 6.51 15.98 -34.61
C ARG A 169 7.70 16.80 -34.12
N LYS A 170 7.98 17.90 -34.78
CA LYS A 170 9.03 18.86 -34.37
C LYS A 170 8.68 19.40 -32.95
N GLN A 171 9.74 19.65 -32.16
CA GLN A 171 9.55 20.32 -30.85
C GLN A 171 9.01 21.73 -31.07
N GLY A 172 7.97 22.09 -30.31
CA GLY A 172 7.33 23.40 -30.39
C GLY A 172 5.87 23.35 -30.84
N GLY A 173 5.24 24.48 -30.99
CA GLY A 173 3.85 24.60 -31.47
C GLY A 173 3.69 24.08 -32.90
N GLN A 174 2.79 23.10 -33.09
CA GLN A 174 2.48 22.58 -34.41
C GLN A 174 1.60 23.58 -35.20
N LYS A 175 1.54 23.46 -36.52
CA LYS A 175 0.68 24.29 -37.38
C LYS A 175 -0.79 24.13 -36.90
N GLY A 176 -1.44 25.23 -36.50
CA GLY A 176 -2.79 25.21 -35.90
C GLY A 176 -2.82 25.19 -34.37
N HIS A 177 -1.67 25.18 -33.69
CA HIS A 177 -1.64 25.29 -32.24
C HIS A 177 -2.08 26.71 -31.84
N ILE A 178 -3.12 26.80 -31.05
CA ILE A 178 -3.56 28.06 -30.44
C ILE A 178 -2.42 28.57 -29.54
N HIS A 179 -1.95 29.77 -29.82
CA HIS A 179 -0.87 30.41 -29.07
C HIS A 179 -1.35 30.60 -27.62
N ASN A 180 -0.83 29.84 -26.67
CA ASN A 180 -1.03 30.06 -25.25
C ASN A 180 -0.19 31.28 -24.80
N GLY A 181 -0.70 32.48 -25.04
CA GLY A 181 -0.16 33.70 -24.47
C GLY A 181 -0.27 33.69 -22.94
N ARG A 182 0.46 34.57 -22.29
CA ARG A 182 0.30 34.80 -20.85
C ARG A 182 -1.13 35.27 -20.58
N ARG A 183 -1.76 34.75 -19.52
CA ARG A 183 -3.10 35.15 -19.09
C ARG A 183 -3.10 36.65 -18.74
N THR A 184 -4.08 37.38 -19.23
CA THR A 184 -4.36 38.74 -18.77
C THR A 184 -5.17 38.73 -17.49
N TYR A 185 -4.94 39.69 -16.63
CA TYR A 185 -5.59 39.87 -15.33
C TYR A 185 -6.47 41.10 -15.34
N VAL A 186 -7.44 41.18 -14.43
CA VAL A 186 -8.16 42.40 -14.15
C VAL A 186 -7.17 43.35 -13.43
N PRO A 187 -6.90 44.57 -13.94
CA PRO A 187 -5.91 45.43 -13.34
C PRO A 187 -6.47 46.08 -12.05
N ASP A 188 -5.65 46.11 -10.99
CA ASP A 188 -5.95 46.82 -9.74
C ASP A 188 -5.83 48.35 -9.94
N SER A 189 -4.97 48.77 -10.86
CA SER A 189 -4.78 50.18 -11.23
C SER A 189 -4.42 50.32 -12.71
N ILE A 190 -4.83 51.43 -13.28
CA ILE A 190 -4.54 51.80 -14.66
C ILE A 190 -3.72 53.10 -14.67
N VAL A 191 -2.49 53.00 -15.17
CA VAL A 191 -1.63 54.16 -15.39
C VAL A 191 -1.72 54.53 -16.86
N LYS A 192 -2.21 55.73 -17.16
CA LYS A 192 -2.21 56.28 -18.51
C LYS A 192 -0.85 56.92 -18.76
N ILE A 193 -0.25 56.58 -19.90
CA ILE A 193 1.01 57.12 -20.34
C ILE A 193 0.68 58.16 -21.42
N ASP A 194 1.10 59.37 -21.20
CA ASP A 194 0.95 60.44 -22.19
C ASP A 194 1.87 60.15 -23.41
N PRO A 195 1.37 60.42 -24.61
CA PRO A 195 2.17 60.22 -25.80
C PRO A 195 3.36 61.18 -25.83
N PRO A 196 4.50 60.78 -26.41
CA PRO A 196 5.60 61.65 -26.64
C PRO A 196 5.18 62.90 -27.44
N TYR A 197 5.80 64.05 -27.17
CA TYR A 197 5.45 65.31 -27.79
C TYR A 197 5.43 65.25 -29.33
N GLU A 198 6.29 64.44 -29.92
CA GLU A 198 6.38 64.20 -31.38
C GLU A 198 5.05 63.65 -31.98
N PHE A 199 4.25 62.90 -31.19
CA PHE A 199 2.97 62.35 -31.67
C PHE A 199 1.82 63.37 -31.67
N LEU A 200 2.04 64.53 -31.12
CA LEU A 200 1.07 65.65 -31.14
C LEU A 200 1.09 66.41 -32.48
N ASP A 201 2.09 66.15 -33.33
CA ASP A 201 2.11 66.71 -34.69
C ASP A 201 1.01 66.05 -35.56
N SER A 202 -0.11 66.75 -35.69
CA SER A 202 -1.30 66.32 -36.45
C SER A 202 -1.06 66.20 -37.95
N THR A 203 0.02 66.78 -38.48
CA THR A 203 0.38 66.65 -39.88
C THR A 203 1.02 65.28 -40.21
N ARG A 204 1.69 64.68 -39.22
CA ARG A 204 2.40 63.43 -39.35
C ARG A 204 1.70 62.23 -38.69
N TYR A 205 1.04 62.46 -37.56
CA TYR A 205 0.45 61.40 -36.74
C TYR A 205 -1.07 61.61 -36.56
N LYS A 206 -1.81 60.52 -36.78
CA LYS A 206 -3.26 60.48 -36.54
C LYS A 206 -3.58 59.39 -35.53
N GLN A 207 -4.32 59.74 -34.50
CA GLN A 207 -4.76 58.78 -33.52
C GLN A 207 -5.73 57.77 -34.12
N THR A 208 -5.44 56.45 -33.94
CA THR A 208 -6.20 55.35 -34.54
C THR A 208 -7.46 54.99 -33.78
N GLY A 209 -7.66 55.53 -32.58
CA GLY A 209 -8.73 55.15 -31.66
C GLY A 209 -8.50 53.82 -30.89
N HIS A 210 -7.43 53.11 -31.19
CA HIS A 210 -7.06 51.87 -30.49
C HIS A 210 -6.13 52.20 -29.33
N THR A 211 -6.38 51.54 -28.16
CA THR A 211 -5.49 51.60 -26.99
C THR A 211 -4.65 50.36 -26.91
N VAL A 212 -3.33 50.52 -26.82
CA VAL A 212 -2.42 49.41 -26.53
C VAL A 212 -2.16 49.37 -25.04
N SER A 213 -2.42 48.24 -24.44
CA SER A 213 -2.17 48.01 -23.00
C SER A 213 -1.18 46.89 -22.76
N LYS A 214 -0.35 47.05 -21.74
CA LYS A 214 0.57 46.02 -21.22
C LYS A 214 0.40 45.98 -19.71
N GLN A 215 0.45 44.76 -19.15
CA GLN A 215 0.30 44.57 -17.72
C GLN A 215 1.64 44.22 -17.08
N LEU A 216 1.95 44.88 -15.97
CA LEU A 216 3.02 44.49 -15.05
C LEU A 216 2.38 43.85 -13.83
N VAL A 217 2.69 42.60 -13.58
CA VAL A 217 2.19 41.86 -12.40
C VAL A 217 3.27 41.85 -11.34
N GLN A 218 2.95 42.36 -10.15
CA GLN A 218 3.87 42.43 -9.01
C GLN A 218 3.32 41.59 -7.86
N LEU A 219 4.20 40.99 -7.06
CA LEU A 219 3.84 40.25 -5.85
C LEU A 219 4.42 40.94 -4.63
N PHE A 220 3.56 41.25 -3.67
CA PHE A 220 3.93 41.84 -2.39
C PHE A 220 3.55 40.91 -1.25
N THR A 221 4.45 40.74 -0.28
CA THR A 221 4.13 40.03 0.97
C THR A 221 3.77 41.04 2.05
N VAL A 222 2.54 40.98 2.55
CA VAL A 222 2.04 41.86 3.61
C VAL A 222 1.94 41.06 4.90
N MET A 223 2.53 41.55 5.98
CA MET A 223 2.38 41.06 7.34
C MET A 223 1.56 42.04 8.15
N GLN A 224 0.48 41.57 8.78
CA GLN A 224 -0.37 42.34 9.66
C GLN A 224 -0.18 41.87 11.09
N VAL A 225 0.04 42.83 12.02
CA VAL A 225 0.07 42.58 13.46
C VAL A 225 -1.09 43.33 14.08
N VAL A 226 -1.93 42.60 14.82
CA VAL A 226 -3.06 43.21 15.56
C VAL A 226 -2.78 43.00 17.03
N GLU A 227 -2.72 44.11 17.78
CA GLU A 227 -2.53 44.12 19.22
C GLU A 227 -3.89 44.30 19.91
N TYR A 228 -4.23 43.41 20.80
CA TYR A 228 -5.42 43.48 21.64
C TYR A 228 -5.01 43.92 23.03
N GLN A 229 -5.57 45.03 23.50
CA GLN A 229 -5.26 45.60 24.82
C GLN A 229 -6.51 45.62 25.70
N THR A 230 -6.33 45.32 26.98
CA THR A 230 -7.37 45.42 28.01
C THR A 230 -6.75 45.90 29.32
N PRO A 231 -7.42 46.75 30.12
CA PRO A 231 -6.94 47.12 31.45
C PRO A 231 -6.98 45.90 32.39
N GLU A 232 -5.99 45.82 33.28
CA GLU A 232 -5.93 44.86 34.37
C GLU A 232 -6.57 45.46 35.63
N PHE A 233 -7.37 44.69 36.32
CA PHE A 233 -8.01 45.04 37.58
C PHE A 233 -7.54 44.09 38.69
N ARG A 234 -7.56 44.57 39.94
CA ARG A 234 -7.35 43.72 41.11
C ARG A 234 -8.72 43.41 41.76
N ASP A 235 -9.08 42.18 41.84
CA ASP A 235 -10.24 41.71 42.61
C ASP A 235 -9.88 41.78 44.10
N MET A 236 -10.39 42.77 44.79
CA MET A 236 -10.08 43.04 46.19
C MET A 236 -10.66 42.00 47.14
N LEU A 237 -11.62 41.18 46.70
CA LEU A 237 -12.20 40.09 47.49
C LEU A 237 -11.37 38.79 47.41
N LYS A 238 -10.80 38.51 46.25
CA LYS A 238 -10.04 37.30 45.97
C LYS A 238 -8.53 37.51 45.91
N ASP A 239 -8.08 38.74 46.06
CA ASP A 239 -6.71 39.20 45.89
C ASP A 239 -6.04 38.64 44.60
N LYS A 240 -6.78 38.73 43.49
CA LYS A 240 -6.32 38.22 42.19
C LYS A 240 -6.39 39.34 41.15
N ARG A 241 -5.41 39.34 40.26
CA ARG A 241 -5.45 40.17 39.05
C ARG A 241 -6.41 39.55 38.03
N VAL A 242 -7.25 40.33 37.44
CA VAL A 242 -8.24 39.94 36.45
C VAL A 242 -8.27 40.94 35.31
N HIS A 243 -8.53 40.47 34.14
CA HIS A 243 -8.70 41.29 32.95
C HIS A 243 -9.84 40.76 32.08
N ALA A 244 -10.32 41.52 31.12
CA ALA A 244 -11.29 41.03 30.17
C ALA A 244 -10.74 39.87 29.36
N ALA A 245 -11.62 38.97 28.93
CA ALA A 245 -11.23 37.84 28.11
C ALA A 245 -10.77 38.30 26.73
N PHE A 246 -9.60 37.85 26.30
CA PHE A 246 -9.15 38.06 24.92
C PHE A 246 -9.93 37.17 23.94
N PRO A 247 -10.02 37.54 22.65
CA PRO A 247 -10.63 36.68 21.63
C PRO A 247 -10.06 35.25 21.66
N GLY A 248 -10.91 34.28 21.36
CA GLY A 248 -10.54 32.86 21.45
C GLY A 248 -9.29 32.52 20.64
N GLY A 249 -8.32 31.86 21.29
CA GLY A 249 -7.06 31.46 20.68
C GLY A 249 -5.84 32.30 21.05
N LEU A 250 -6.03 33.51 21.60
CA LEU A 250 -4.93 34.34 22.12
C LEU A 250 -4.61 33.91 23.55
N LYS A 251 -3.56 33.07 23.71
CA LYS A 251 -3.11 32.57 25.02
C LYS A 251 -1.76 33.11 25.44
N ASP A 252 -0.92 33.38 24.46
CA ASP A 252 0.46 33.80 24.64
C ASP A 252 0.58 35.29 24.24
N GLU A 253 1.63 35.96 24.70
CA GLU A 253 1.93 37.35 24.35
C GLU A 253 2.00 37.57 22.83
N VAL A 254 2.51 36.58 22.09
CA VAL A 254 2.51 36.58 20.64
C VAL A 254 1.89 35.26 20.14
N THR A 255 0.79 35.39 19.42
CA THR A 255 0.11 34.24 18.81
C THR A 255 0.17 34.34 17.29
N TYR A 256 0.71 33.36 16.63
CA TYR A 256 0.68 33.29 15.17
C TYR A 256 -0.67 32.74 14.68
N ASP A 257 -1.32 33.51 13.80
CA ASP A 257 -2.57 33.07 13.15
C ASP A 257 -2.37 31.81 12.29
N GLY A 258 -3.48 31.17 11.98
CA GLY A 258 -3.52 30.01 11.08
C GLY A 258 -2.87 30.26 9.72
N SER A 259 -2.91 31.50 9.21
CA SER A 259 -2.26 31.86 7.93
C SER A 259 -0.72 31.71 7.98
N VAL A 260 -0.09 32.22 9.04
CA VAL A 260 1.36 32.11 9.25
C VAL A 260 1.74 30.62 9.42
N LYS A 261 0.95 29.90 10.24
CA LYS A 261 1.16 28.46 10.46
C LYS A 261 1.01 27.65 9.19
N ALA A 262 -0.04 27.93 8.39
CA ALA A 262 -0.29 27.25 7.12
C ALA A 262 0.86 27.48 6.13
N PHE A 263 1.34 28.73 6.03
CA PHE A 263 2.44 29.08 5.13
C PHE A 263 3.72 28.31 5.47
N ALA A 264 4.13 28.34 6.74
CA ALA A 264 5.31 27.60 7.20
C ALA A 264 5.12 26.08 7.07
N TYR A 265 3.93 25.59 7.42
CA TYR A 265 3.61 24.16 7.34
C TYR A 265 3.63 23.64 5.91
N MET A 266 3.04 24.34 4.94
CA MET A 266 3.03 23.95 3.54
C MET A 266 4.43 23.94 2.93
N LEU A 267 5.25 24.96 3.20
CA LEU A 267 6.64 24.98 2.76
C LEU A 267 7.38 23.73 3.22
N ASN A 268 7.23 23.34 4.50
CA ASN A 268 7.95 22.20 5.06
C ASN A 268 7.34 20.85 4.68
N ASN A 269 6.01 20.68 4.78
CA ASN A 269 5.36 19.38 4.67
C ASN A 269 4.83 19.06 3.27
N ASP A 270 4.39 20.05 2.49
CA ASP A 270 3.89 19.83 1.14
C ASP A 270 4.99 20.04 0.08
N LEU A 271 5.73 21.14 0.19
CA LEU A 271 6.78 21.50 -0.76
C LEU A 271 8.15 20.88 -0.40
N ASN A 272 8.24 20.15 0.72
CA ASN A 272 9.43 19.45 1.19
C ASN A 272 10.66 20.38 1.39
N VAL A 273 10.45 21.64 1.72
CA VAL A 273 11.53 22.55 2.11
C VAL A 273 12.02 22.18 3.51
N SER A 274 13.34 22.14 3.74
CA SER A 274 13.87 21.84 5.07
C SER A 274 13.45 22.91 6.10
N VAL A 275 13.34 22.52 7.37
CA VAL A 275 12.89 23.41 8.44
C VAL A 275 13.72 24.71 8.50
N ALA A 276 15.06 24.59 8.41
CA ALA A 276 15.94 25.75 8.42
C ALA A 276 15.73 26.67 7.20
N LYS A 277 15.58 26.08 5.99
CA LYS A 277 15.28 26.86 4.79
C LYS A 277 13.91 27.51 4.84
N THR A 278 12.91 26.83 5.45
CA THR A 278 11.57 27.42 5.66
C THR A 278 11.64 28.65 6.55
N SER A 279 12.36 28.57 7.68
CA SER A 279 12.58 29.72 8.58
C SER A 279 13.28 30.86 7.84
N GLY A 280 14.40 30.58 7.16
CA GLY A 280 15.16 31.58 6.39
C GLY A 280 14.33 32.24 5.31
N PHE A 281 13.60 31.45 4.50
CA PHE A 281 12.75 31.98 3.44
C PHE A 281 11.65 32.91 3.97
N ILE A 282 10.97 32.52 5.06
CA ILE A 282 9.92 33.34 5.67
C ILE A 282 10.51 34.68 6.17
N LYS A 283 11.69 34.61 6.81
CA LYS A 283 12.41 35.82 7.26
C LYS A 283 12.75 36.75 6.09
N GLU A 284 13.26 36.20 4.99
CA GLU A 284 13.62 36.97 3.79
C GLU A 284 12.42 37.61 3.13
N VAL A 285 11.34 36.88 2.86
CA VAL A 285 10.16 37.41 2.16
C VAL A 285 9.37 38.43 3.01
N THR A 286 9.57 38.45 4.33
CA THR A 286 8.96 39.43 5.24
C THR A 286 9.91 40.58 5.58
N GLY A 287 11.06 40.67 4.92
CA GLY A 287 12.06 41.71 5.19
C GLY A 287 12.61 41.66 6.63
N GLY A 288 12.74 40.46 7.19
CA GLY A 288 13.24 40.22 8.55
C GLY A 288 12.19 40.45 9.67
N LYS A 289 10.96 40.82 9.33
CA LYS A 289 9.90 41.11 10.31
C LYS A 289 9.36 39.88 11.01
N LEU A 290 9.36 38.72 10.36
CA LEU A 290 8.88 37.45 10.91
C LEU A 290 10.02 36.44 11.00
N ASP A 291 10.42 36.12 12.21
CA ASP A 291 11.48 35.14 12.51
C ASP A 291 10.88 33.95 13.27
N LEU A 292 10.64 32.85 12.56
CA LEU A 292 10.05 31.64 13.12
C LEU A 292 11.14 30.68 13.52
N SER A 293 11.15 30.23 14.77
CA SER A 293 12.13 29.24 15.22
C SER A 293 11.94 27.88 14.53
N THR A 294 13.04 27.15 14.34
CA THR A 294 13.00 25.80 13.76
C THR A 294 12.17 24.82 14.62
N GLY A 295 12.18 25.00 15.95
CA GLY A 295 11.33 24.25 16.87
C GLY A 295 9.84 24.51 16.64
N PHE A 296 9.45 25.77 16.46
CA PHE A 296 8.08 26.13 16.14
C PHE A 296 7.61 25.46 14.84
N ILE A 297 8.39 25.57 13.75
CA ILE A 297 8.04 24.98 12.45
C ILE A 297 7.91 23.46 12.56
N SER A 298 8.82 22.80 13.28
CA SER A 298 8.76 21.35 13.49
C SER A 298 7.51 20.91 14.26
N ASN A 299 7.09 21.70 15.26
CA ASN A 299 5.90 21.41 16.07
C ASN A 299 4.59 21.58 15.31
N LEU A 300 4.56 22.37 14.22
CA LEU A 300 3.37 22.53 13.39
C LEU A 300 2.86 21.20 12.83
N THR A 301 3.75 20.25 12.54
CA THR A 301 3.35 18.93 12.04
C THR A 301 2.52 18.17 13.07
N LYS A 302 2.92 18.20 14.34
CA LYS A 302 2.17 17.60 15.44
C LYS A 302 0.85 18.36 15.72
N GLU A 303 0.90 19.68 15.75
CA GLU A 303 -0.29 20.52 15.96
C GLU A 303 -1.33 20.25 14.87
N PHE A 304 -0.89 20.20 13.60
CA PHE A 304 -1.78 19.94 12.47
C PHE A 304 -2.38 18.54 12.55
N SER A 305 -1.58 17.52 12.82
CA SER A 305 -2.06 16.15 13.02
C SER A 305 -3.19 16.09 14.06
N THR A 306 -3.02 16.78 15.18
CA THR A 306 -4.04 16.80 16.24
C THR A 306 -5.33 17.51 15.80
N LYS A 307 -5.21 18.65 15.13
CA LYS A 307 -6.36 19.49 14.75
C LYS A 307 -7.13 18.97 13.54
N SER A 308 -6.46 18.22 12.67
CA SER A 308 -7.03 17.67 11.44
C SER A 308 -7.64 16.27 11.61
N GLN A 309 -7.82 15.79 12.85
CA GLN A 309 -8.48 14.50 13.12
C GLN A 309 -9.85 14.36 12.42
N PRO A 310 -10.76 15.35 12.45
CA PRO A 310 -12.06 15.24 11.81
C PRO A 310 -11.97 15.01 10.29
N GLU A 311 -11.05 15.65 9.61
CA GLU A 311 -10.83 15.47 8.17
C GLU A 311 -10.34 14.06 7.87
N ARG A 312 -9.43 13.53 8.69
CA ARG A 312 -8.93 12.16 8.51
C ARG A 312 -9.99 11.10 8.79
N ASP A 313 -10.80 11.31 9.82
CA ASP A 313 -11.93 10.41 10.14
C ASP A 313 -12.94 10.42 8.99
N ASN A 314 -13.18 11.58 8.36
CA ASN A 314 -14.03 11.68 7.19
C ASN A 314 -13.45 10.89 6.01
N VAL A 315 -12.16 11.09 5.68
CA VAL A 315 -11.48 10.34 4.61
C VAL A 315 -11.50 8.83 4.89
N PHE A 316 -11.30 8.42 6.13
CA PHE A 316 -11.39 7.02 6.54
C PHE A 316 -12.78 6.43 6.26
N ASN A 317 -13.85 7.13 6.66
CA ASN A 317 -15.22 6.68 6.45
C ASN A 317 -15.61 6.69 4.96
N GLU A 318 -15.18 7.69 4.22
CA GLU A 318 -15.41 7.76 2.77
C GLU A 318 -14.70 6.65 2.00
N LEU A 319 -13.49 6.25 2.45
CA LEU A 319 -12.79 5.09 1.91
C LEU A 319 -13.58 3.80 2.16
N LEU A 320 -14.13 3.61 3.37
CA LEU A 320 -14.96 2.44 3.68
C LEU A 320 -16.24 2.37 2.84
N ALA A 321 -16.81 3.52 2.48
CA ALA A 321 -18.00 3.61 1.65
C ALA A 321 -17.72 3.49 0.13
N SER A 322 -16.45 3.47 -0.27
CA SER A 322 -16.07 3.42 -1.69
C SER A 322 -16.27 2.02 -2.29
N PRO A 323 -16.59 1.89 -3.59
CA PRO A 323 -16.75 0.58 -4.22
C PRO A 323 -15.44 -0.19 -4.37
N TYR A 324 -14.32 0.52 -4.46
CA TYR A 324 -12.98 -0.05 -4.53
C TYR A 324 -11.99 0.77 -3.69
N MET A 325 -10.87 0.17 -3.35
CA MET A 325 -9.77 0.83 -2.67
C MET A 325 -8.43 0.29 -3.18
N ASN A 326 -7.62 1.19 -3.72
CA ASN A 326 -6.21 0.92 -4.04
C ASN A 326 -5.39 0.93 -2.75
N VAL A 327 -4.58 -0.09 -2.54
CA VAL A 327 -3.73 -0.20 -1.34
C VAL A 327 -2.30 -0.55 -1.70
N ASP A 328 -1.34 0.07 -1.01
CA ASP A 328 0.08 -0.16 -1.22
C ASP A 328 0.88 0.13 0.05
N PHE A 329 2.04 -0.49 0.20
CA PHE A 329 3.03 -0.14 1.21
C PHE A 329 4.19 0.63 0.60
N THR A 330 4.51 1.76 1.19
CA THR A 330 5.74 2.49 0.88
C THR A 330 6.65 2.57 2.10
N PHE A 331 7.93 2.86 1.89
CA PHE A 331 8.94 2.78 2.93
C PHE A 331 9.74 4.07 3.05
N GLY A 332 10.21 4.34 4.27
CA GLY A 332 11.17 5.37 4.60
C GLY A 332 12.22 4.85 5.58
N ARG A 333 13.11 5.72 6.02
CA ARG A 333 14.09 5.44 7.07
C ARG A 333 13.79 6.23 8.33
N MET A 334 13.96 5.61 9.47
CA MET A 334 13.79 6.19 10.80
C MET A 334 14.92 5.68 11.70
N ASN A 335 15.82 6.56 12.13
CA ASN A 335 16.96 6.20 12.98
C ASN A 335 17.71 4.93 12.51
N GLY A 336 18.05 4.89 11.20
CA GLY A 336 18.75 3.75 10.61
C GLY A 336 17.89 2.52 10.34
N LYS A 337 16.64 2.45 10.86
CA LYS A 337 15.68 1.37 10.63
C LYS A 337 14.70 1.74 9.53
N GLN A 338 14.10 0.74 8.93
CA GLN A 338 13.00 0.95 7.97
C GLN A 338 11.71 1.27 8.73
N THR A 339 10.95 2.26 8.26
CA THR A 339 9.56 2.50 8.64
C THR A 339 8.67 2.26 7.43
N THR A 340 7.44 1.87 7.68
CA THR A 340 6.45 1.53 6.65
C THR A 340 5.33 2.55 6.67
N VAL A 341 4.77 2.86 5.51
CA VAL A 341 3.54 3.67 5.40
C VAL A 341 2.56 2.91 4.53
N LEU A 342 1.38 2.66 5.08
CA LEU A 342 0.24 2.16 4.33
C LEU A 342 -0.42 3.34 3.61
N VAL A 343 -0.73 3.14 2.35
CA VAL A 343 -1.42 4.11 1.48
C VAL A 343 -2.71 3.48 0.99
N CYS A 344 -3.84 4.15 1.23
CA CYS A 344 -5.15 3.74 0.74
C CYS A 344 -5.73 4.86 -0.12
N VAL A 345 -6.22 4.54 -1.32
CA VAL A 345 -6.73 5.53 -2.28
C VAL A 345 -8.01 5.04 -2.94
N ALA A 346 -9.02 5.90 -2.98
CA ALA A 346 -10.22 5.71 -3.79
C ALA A 346 -10.65 7.06 -4.39
N GLY A 347 -10.34 7.29 -5.66
CA GLY A 347 -10.59 8.56 -6.33
C GLY A 347 -9.82 9.71 -5.69
N ASP A 348 -10.56 10.67 -5.11
CA ASP A 348 -10.04 11.86 -4.42
C ASP A 348 -9.75 11.64 -2.91
N LYS A 349 -10.06 10.45 -2.37
CA LYS A 349 -9.81 10.09 -0.98
C LYS A 349 -8.48 9.40 -0.87
N ILE A 350 -7.55 9.99 -0.14
CA ILE A 350 -6.18 9.50 -0.02
C ILE A 350 -5.78 9.46 1.45
N LEU A 351 -5.55 8.28 1.98
CA LEU A 351 -5.14 8.06 3.37
C LEU A 351 -3.70 7.54 3.43
N TYR A 352 -2.91 8.13 4.31
CA TYR A 352 -1.58 7.63 4.67
C TYR A 352 -1.56 7.29 6.15
N GLN A 353 -1.01 6.13 6.48
CA GLN A 353 -0.81 5.72 7.87
C GLN A 353 0.61 5.22 8.10
N GLY A 354 1.33 5.88 9.00
CA GLY A 354 2.64 5.42 9.46
C GLY A 354 2.51 4.12 10.24
N LYS A 355 3.30 3.10 9.88
CA LYS A 355 3.31 1.77 10.48
C LYS A 355 4.74 1.35 10.77
N LYS A 356 4.94 0.51 11.78
CA LYS A 356 6.27 -0.01 12.11
C LYS A 356 6.74 -1.08 11.13
N LYS A 357 5.81 -1.93 10.65
CA LYS A 357 6.06 -3.04 9.74
C LYS A 357 4.94 -3.16 8.71
N LYS A 358 5.18 -3.89 7.64
CA LYS A 358 4.16 -4.36 6.71
C LYS A 358 3.50 -5.65 7.24
N GLY A 359 2.52 -6.16 6.50
CA GLY A 359 1.79 -7.37 6.87
C GLY A 359 0.60 -7.08 7.79
N ALA A 360 0.18 -8.03 8.61
CA ALA A 360 -1.01 -7.91 9.45
C ALA A 360 -0.95 -6.70 10.40
N GLU A 361 0.19 -6.48 11.08
CA GLU A 361 0.41 -5.29 11.91
C GLU A 361 0.35 -3.98 11.10
N GLY A 362 0.72 -4.04 9.83
CA GLY A 362 0.74 -2.87 8.93
C GLY A 362 -0.64 -2.39 8.51
N ILE A 363 -1.65 -3.26 8.51
CA ILE A 363 -3.03 -2.90 8.17
C ILE A 363 -3.92 -2.67 9.40
N GLU A 364 -3.47 -3.01 10.59
CA GLU A 364 -4.23 -2.84 11.82
C GLU A 364 -4.63 -1.37 12.04
N GLY A 365 -5.90 -1.13 12.41
CA GLY A 365 -6.43 0.23 12.61
C GLY A 365 -6.52 1.06 11.31
N SER A 366 -6.40 0.44 10.16
CA SER A 366 -6.65 1.05 8.86
C SER A 366 -8.05 0.67 8.34
N PRO A 367 -8.54 1.30 7.25
CA PRO A 367 -9.80 0.86 6.64
C PRO A 367 -9.71 -0.54 6.01
N VAL A 368 -8.52 -1.06 5.69
CA VAL A 368 -8.34 -2.32 4.96
C VAL A 368 -9.04 -3.52 5.60
N PRO A 369 -8.90 -3.81 6.92
CA PRO A 369 -9.58 -4.95 7.53
C PRO A 369 -11.11 -4.83 7.60
N LEU A 370 -11.64 -3.61 7.51
CA LEU A 370 -13.08 -3.32 7.63
C LEU A 370 -13.74 -3.13 6.25
N PHE A 371 -12.95 -3.12 5.19
CA PHE A 371 -13.43 -2.82 3.85
C PHE A 371 -14.22 -3.99 3.25
N SER A 372 -15.37 -3.68 2.67
CA SER A 372 -16.27 -4.68 2.07
C SER A 372 -16.36 -4.58 0.54
N GLY A 373 -15.66 -3.62 -0.08
CA GLY A 373 -15.60 -3.44 -1.53
C GLY A 373 -14.49 -4.27 -2.20
N THR A 374 -14.05 -3.81 -3.37
CA THR A 374 -12.95 -4.42 -4.12
C THR A 374 -11.60 -3.82 -3.71
N ILE A 375 -10.68 -4.63 -3.22
CA ILE A 375 -9.28 -4.22 -3.00
C ILE A 375 -8.52 -4.29 -4.33
N VAL A 376 -7.75 -3.27 -4.62
CA VAL A 376 -6.82 -3.24 -5.77
C VAL A 376 -5.40 -3.09 -5.23
N SER A 377 -4.57 -4.10 -5.42
CA SER A 377 -3.19 -4.07 -4.91
C SER A 377 -2.22 -4.78 -5.83
N ASP A 378 -0.93 -4.69 -5.51
CA ASP A 378 0.04 -5.66 -5.96
C ASP A 378 -0.17 -7.00 -5.21
N HIS A 379 0.61 -8.02 -5.58
CA HIS A 379 0.51 -9.36 -4.97
C HIS A 379 1.07 -9.40 -3.52
N GLU A 380 0.85 -8.38 -2.72
CA GLU A 380 1.24 -8.42 -1.29
C GLU A 380 0.20 -9.25 -0.52
N ARG A 381 0.67 -10.35 0.03
CA ARG A 381 -0.14 -11.43 0.62
C ARG A 381 -1.20 -10.95 1.63
N VAL A 382 -0.91 -9.87 2.37
CA VAL A 382 -1.80 -9.34 3.40
C VAL A 382 -3.09 -8.72 2.84
N PHE A 383 -3.11 -8.37 1.56
CA PHE A 383 -4.27 -7.74 0.90
C PHE A 383 -5.18 -8.75 0.19
N LEU A 384 -4.67 -9.95 -0.15
CA LEU A 384 -5.38 -10.92 -0.99
C LEU A 384 -6.69 -11.44 -0.37
N ASP A 385 -6.75 -11.51 0.96
CA ASP A 385 -7.90 -11.99 1.73
C ASP A 385 -8.76 -10.86 2.30
N LYS A 386 -8.54 -9.61 1.86
CA LYS A 386 -9.26 -8.43 2.34
C LYS A 386 -10.25 -7.93 1.29
N GLY A 387 -11.31 -7.28 1.78
CA GLY A 387 -12.42 -6.89 0.93
C GLY A 387 -13.29 -8.08 0.50
N LYS A 388 -14.29 -7.82 -0.32
CA LYS A 388 -15.17 -8.85 -0.90
C LYS A 388 -14.56 -9.47 -2.15
N ARG A 389 -13.80 -8.68 -2.92
CA ARG A 389 -13.12 -9.08 -4.16
C ARG A 389 -11.73 -8.44 -4.16
N HIS A 390 -10.83 -9.03 -4.94
CA HIS A 390 -9.49 -8.51 -5.12
C HIS A 390 -9.21 -8.32 -6.62
N GLN A 391 -8.62 -7.19 -7.00
CA GLN A 391 -8.11 -6.93 -8.34
C GLN A 391 -6.59 -6.78 -8.28
N GLU A 392 -5.89 -7.66 -8.94
CA GLU A 392 -4.44 -7.61 -9.08
C GLU A 392 -3.99 -6.47 -10.00
N CYS A 393 -2.88 -5.82 -9.64
CA CYS A 393 -2.30 -4.74 -10.44
C CYS A 393 -1.69 -5.25 -11.73
N LEU A 394 -2.35 -5.02 -12.86
CA LEU A 394 -1.89 -5.48 -14.17
C LEU A 394 -0.55 -4.85 -14.62
N THR A 395 -0.16 -3.70 -14.07
CA THR A 395 1.18 -3.13 -14.33
C THR A 395 2.28 -4.05 -13.80
N HIS A 396 2.09 -4.65 -12.62
CA HIS A 396 3.03 -5.61 -12.06
C HIS A 396 3.02 -6.92 -12.85
N VAL A 397 1.83 -7.43 -13.19
CA VAL A 397 1.69 -8.63 -14.02
C VAL A 397 2.42 -8.46 -15.36
N LYS A 398 2.22 -7.31 -16.04
CA LYS A 398 2.91 -7.00 -17.30
C LYS A 398 4.43 -7.00 -17.15
N ARG A 399 4.94 -6.43 -16.04
CA ARG A 399 6.39 -6.41 -15.74
C ARG A 399 6.93 -7.81 -15.50
N TYR A 400 6.22 -8.63 -14.73
CA TYR A 400 6.61 -10.03 -14.49
C TYR A 400 6.53 -10.87 -15.75
N SER A 401 5.48 -10.68 -16.58
CA SER A 401 5.36 -11.35 -17.88
C SER A 401 6.51 -10.96 -18.82
N LYS A 402 6.95 -9.70 -18.78
CA LYS A 402 8.14 -9.27 -19.55
C LYS A 402 9.39 -9.98 -19.07
N GLY A 403 9.62 -10.06 -17.76
CA GLY A 403 10.74 -10.84 -17.22
C GLY A 403 10.68 -12.31 -17.62
N ALA A 404 9.48 -12.91 -17.61
CA ALA A 404 9.29 -14.29 -18.05
C ALA A 404 9.61 -14.48 -19.55
N SER A 405 9.19 -13.57 -20.44
CA SER A 405 9.52 -13.66 -21.87
C SER A 405 11.02 -13.45 -22.18
N GLU A 406 11.72 -12.67 -21.34
CA GLU A 406 13.18 -12.50 -21.46
C GLU A 406 13.95 -13.75 -21.03
N LEU A 407 13.45 -14.50 -20.03
CA LEU A 407 14.07 -15.72 -19.51
C LEU A 407 13.70 -16.96 -20.34
N GLU A 408 12.47 -17.04 -20.82
CA GLU A 408 11.92 -18.18 -21.56
C GLU A 408 11.33 -17.69 -22.91
N PRO A 409 12.18 -17.28 -23.87
CA PRO A 409 11.72 -16.70 -25.14
C PRO A 409 10.94 -17.67 -26.03
N ASP A 410 11.08 -18.95 -25.82
CA ASP A 410 10.36 -20.00 -26.56
C ASP A 410 8.89 -20.13 -26.12
N LYS A 411 8.54 -19.64 -24.95
CA LYS A 411 7.18 -19.63 -24.42
C LYS A 411 6.41 -18.37 -24.82
N LYS A 412 5.31 -18.51 -25.53
CA LYS A 412 4.53 -17.42 -26.11
C LYS A 412 3.54 -16.76 -25.17
N TRP A 413 3.09 -17.51 -24.15
CA TRP A 413 2.03 -17.02 -23.25
C TRP A 413 2.34 -15.69 -22.59
N SER A 414 3.60 -15.46 -22.23
CA SER A 414 4.03 -14.26 -21.50
C SER A 414 4.00 -13.01 -22.41
N GLU A 415 4.31 -13.11 -23.69
CA GLU A 415 4.15 -12.03 -24.66
C GLU A 415 2.68 -11.77 -24.95
N MET A 416 1.89 -12.83 -25.19
CA MET A 416 0.44 -12.72 -25.37
C MET A 416 -0.24 -12.03 -24.19
N MET A 417 0.19 -12.33 -22.95
CA MET A 417 -0.31 -11.67 -21.73
C MET A 417 0.03 -10.18 -21.70
N GLN A 418 1.25 -9.77 -22.07
CA GLN A 418 1.65 -8.35 -22.15
C GLN A 418 0.80 -7.58 -23.16
N GLU A 419 0.54 -8.16 -24.32
CA GLU A 419 -0.29 -7.57 -25.37
C GLU A 419 -1.74 -7.47 -24.92
N TRP A 420 -2.27 -8.53 -24.34
CA TRP A 420 -3.62 -8.55 -23.80
C TRP A 420 -3.82 -7.46 -22.74
N ILE A 421 -2.91 -7.36 -21.75
CA ILE A 421 -2.98 -6.31 -20.73
C ILE A 421 -3.01 -4.92 -21.38
N SER A 422 -2.18 -4.69 -22.40
CA SER A 422 -2.13 -3.40 -23.09
C SER A 422 -3.45 -3.06 -23.76
N ARG A 423 -4.05 -4.02 -24.48
CA ARG A 423 -5.35 -3.88 -25.17
C ARG A 423 -6.50 -3.72 -24.18
N ALA A 424 -6.54 -4.53 -23.13
CA ALA A 424 -7.60 -4.50 -22.12
C ALA A 424 -7.62 -3.18 -21.33
N VAL A 425 -6.44 -2.68 -20.91
CA VAL A 425 -6.32 -1.38 -20.24
C VAL A 425 -6.70 -0.23 -21.20
N HIS A 426 -6.31 -0.31 -22.48
CA HIS A 426 -6.70 0.68 -23.49
C HIS A 426 -8.23 0.69 -23.69
N ALA A 427 -8.83 -0.47 -23.92
CA ALA A 427 -10.27 -0.61 -24.08
C ALA A 427 -11.04 -0.06 -22.88
N ARG A 428 -10.58 -0.35 -21.66
CA ARG A 428 -11.16 0.22 -20.43
C ARG A 428 -11.10 1.74 -20.41
N ASN A 429 -9.97 2.33 -20.81
CA ASN A 429 -9.80 3.78 -20.80
C ASN A 429 -10.70 4.47 -21.84
N GLU A 430 -10.91 3.84 -23.00
CA GLU A 430 -11.87 4.30 -24.02
C GLU A 430 -13.31 4.18 -23.52
N SER A 431 -13.69 3.01 -22.98
CA SER A 431 -15.04 2.79 -22.45
C SER A 431 -15.39 3.78 -21.33
N ARG A 432 -14.40 4.14 -20.48
CA ARG A 432 -14.59 5.16 -19.45
C ARG A 432 -14.79 6.56 -20.02
N ARG A 433 -14.12 6.90 -21.13
CA ARG A 433 -14.33 8.20 -21.83
C ARG A 433 -15.72 8.29 -22.44
N GLU A 434 -16.29 7.14 -22.82
CA GLU A 434 -17.63 7.01 -23.38
C GLU A 434 -18.70 6.78 -22.30
N GLU A 435 -18.33 6.88 -21.02
CA GLU A 435 -19.22 6.76 -19.85
C GLU A 435 -20.02 5.43 -19.81
N LEU A 436 -19.38 4.33 -20.24
CA LEU A 436 -19.96 2.99 -20.18
C LEU A 436 -19.80 2.38 -18.79
N ASP A 437 -20.71 1.46 -18.42
CA ASP A 437 -20.65 0.73 -17.14
C ASP A 437 -19.65 -0.43 -17.15
N ALA A 438 -19.35 -0.98 -18.33
CA ALA A 438 -18.40 -2.07 -18.54
C ALA A 438 -17.47 -1.80 -19.73
N VAL A 439 -16.40 -2.55 -19.82
CA VAL A 439 -15.43 -2.44 -20.91
C VAL A 439 -16.05 -2.97 -22.22
N LYS A 440 -15.85 -2.23 -23.32
CA LYS A 440 -16.25 -2.70 -24.65
C LYS A 440 -15.62 -4.06 -24.95
N ASN A 441 -16.41 -4.98 -25.44
CA ASN A 441 -16.00 -6.35 -25.75
C ASN A 441 -15.42 -7.12 -24.55
N ALA A 442 -15.89 -6.84 -23.32
CA ALA A 442 -15.42 -7.49 -22.09
C ALA A 442 -15.39 -9.02 -22.22
N ALA A 443 -16.49 -9.65 -22.67
CA ALA A 443 -16.57 -11.12 -22.84
C ALA A 443 -15.52 -11.66 -23.84
N LYS A 444 -15.20 -10.90 -24.89
CA LYS A 444 -14.13 -11.29 -25.83
C LYS A 444 -12.76 -11.21 -25.17
N LEU A 445 -12.48 -10.13 -24.45
CA LEU A 445 -11.24 -9.95 -23.73
C LEU A 445 -11.05 -11.00 -22.63
N GLU A 446 -12.13 -11.35 -21.93
CA GLU A 446 -12.13 -12.40 -20.91
C GLU A 446 -11.84 -13.78 -21.52
N LYS A 447 -12.48 -14.11 -22.65
CA LYS A 447 -12.18 -15.33 -23.39
C LYS A 447 -10.73 -15.38 -23.86
N GLU A 448 -10.21 -14.31 -24.45
CA GLU A 448 -8.80 -14.22 -24.86
C GLU A 448 -7.84 -14.43 -23.66
N PHE A 449 -8.19 -13.89 -22.49
CA PHE A 449 -7.43 -14.11 -21.26
C PHE A 449 -7.36 -15.60 -20.88
N HIS A 450 -8.49 -16.29 -20.90
CA HIS A 450 -8.52 -17.73 -20.62
C HIS A 450 -7.77 -18.55 -21.70
N ASP A 451 -7.85 -18.17 -22.96
CA ASP A 451 -7.11 -18.81 -24.07
C ASP A 451 -5.58 -18.67 -23.86
N ILE A 452 -5.13 -17.53 -23.32
CA ILE A 452 -3.72 -17.32 -22.95
C ILE A 452 -3.32 -18.24 -21.79
N LEU A 453 -4.16 -18.38 -20.77
CA LEU A 453 -3.89 -19.28 -19.64
C LEU A 453 -3.84 -20.73 -20.08
N GLU A 454 -4.72 -21.15 -21.00
CA GLU A 454 -4.66 -22.50 -21.57
C GLU A 454 -3.40 -22.72 -22.43
N THR A 455 -2.93 -21.68 -23.12
CA THR A 455 -1.65 -21.72 -23.85
C THR A 455 -0.49 -21.92 -22.87
N ALA A 456 -0.45 -21.14 -21.79
CA ALA A 456 0.56 -21.26 -20.74
C ALA A 456 0.54 -22.65 -20.09
N ARG A 457 -0.67 -23.17 -19.78
CA ARG A 457 -0.83 -24.51 -19.22
C ARG A 457 -0.20 -25.57 -20.10
N LYS A 458 -0.46 -25.52 -21.43
CA LYS A 458 0.12 -26.47 -22.38
C LYS A 458 1.62 -26.33 -22.49
N GLU A 459 2.14 -25.11 -22.55
CA GLU A 459 3.58 -24.84 -22.64
C GLU A 459 4.34 -25.36 -21.42
N PHE A 460 3.79 -25.23 -20.21
CA PHE A 460 4.41 -25.75 -18.98
C PHE A 460 4.14 -27.24 -18.72
N GLU A 461 3.11 -27.83 -19.33
CA GLU A 461 2.84 -29.27 -19.26
C GLU A 461 3.85 -30.06 -20.10
N TYR A 462 4.24 -29.54 -21.26
CA TYR A 462 5.23 -30.15 -22.16
C TYR A 462 6.67 -29.88 -21.72
N GLU A 463 6.93 -28.72 -21.15
CA GLU A 463 8.25 -28.29 -20.69
C GLU A 463 8.14 -27.69 -19.28
N PRO A 464 8.15 -28.54 -18.23
CA PRO A 464 8.14 -28.04 -16.86
C PRO A 464 9.39 -27.19 -16.61
N PRO A 465 9.29 -26.13 -15.80
CA PRO A 465 10.38 -25.19 -15.60
C PRO A 465 11.54 -25.82 -14.85
N GLU A 466 12.75 -25.55 -15.29
CA GLU A 466 13.96 -25.80 -14.50
C GLU A 466 13.93 -24.95 -13.21
N ASP A 467 14.72 -25.35 -12.19
CA ASP A 467 14.70 -24.72 -10.87
C ASP A 467 14.99 -23.21 -10.88
N ASN A 468 15.77 -22.73 -11.83
CA ASN A 468 16.15 -21.33 -12.04
C ASN A 468 15.17 -20.53 -12.93
N LEU A 469 14.19 -21.20 -13.56
CA LEU A 469 13.20 -20.58 -14.47
C LEU A 469 11.77 -20.58 -13.89
N LYS A 470 11.63 -20.76 -12.57
CA LYS A 470 10.33 -20.89 -11.91
C LYS A 470 9.50 -19.59 -11.84
N ASP A 471 10.09 -18.44 -12.12
CA ASP A 471 9.38 -17.16 -11.96
C ASP A 471 8.20 -17.04 -12.93
N GLY A 472 8.39 -17.41 -14.20
CA GLY A 472 7.31 -17.44 -15.19
C GLY A 472 6.22 -18.44 -14.82
N TYR A 473 6.60 -19.64 -14.40
CA TYR A 473 5.67 -20.68 -13.95
C TYR A 473 4.89 -20.27 -12.70
N ASN A 474 5.54 -19.69 -11.71
CA ASN A 474 4.88 -19.19 -10.50
C ASN A 474 3.89 -18.06 -10.81
N LEU A 475 4.23 -17.18 -11.76
CA LEU A 475 3.31 -16.16 -12.24
C LEU A 475 2.08 -16.79 -12.92
N PHE A 476 2.30 -17.70 -13.85
CA PHE A 476 1.21 -18.43 -14.52
C PHE A 476 0.31 -19.15 -13.52
N LYS A 477 0.90 -19.93 -12.61
CA LYS A 477 0.16 -20.69 -11.59
C LYS A 477 -0.72 -19.77 -10.75
N ARG A 478 -0.19 -18.66 -10.29
CA ARG A 478 -0.92 -17.66 -9.52
C ARG A 478 -2.13 -17.08 -10.27
N ILE A 479 -1.94 -16.76 -11.56
CA ILE A 479 -3.02 -16.24 -12.41
C ILE A 479 -4.06 -17.34 -12.67
N TYR A 480 -3.63 -18.56 -12.91
CA TYR A 480 -4.48 -19.70 -13.20
C TYR A 480 -5.33 -20.14 -12.01
N GLU A 481 -4.81 -19.99 -10.79
CA GLU A 481 -5.51 -20.32 -9.54
C GLU A 481 -6.61 -19.29 -9.18
N ALA A 482 -6.48 -18.03 -9.60
CA ALA A 482 -7.43 -16.97 -9.30
C ALA A 482 -7.62 -16.02 -10.52
N PRO A 483 -8.13 -16.51 -11.66
CA PRO A 483 -8.22 -15.72 -12.89
C PRO A 483 -9.14 -14.49 -12.75
N ASP A 484 -10.17 -14.57 -11.93
CA ASP A 484 -11.12 -13.49 -11.70
C ASP A 484 -10.44 -12.25 -11.10
N ASP A 485 -9.43 -12.43 -10.27
CA ASP A 485 -8.69 -11.33 -9.65
C ASP A 485 -7.94 -10.44 -10.67
N TYR A 486 -7.84 -10.87 -11.91
CA TYR A 486 -7.15 -10.14 -12.98
C TYR A 486 -8.09 -9.49 -13.99
N THR A 487 -9.38 -9.82 -13.93
CA THR A 487 -10.39 -9.45 -14.95
C THR A 487 -11.59 -8.66 -14.43
N LEU A 488 -11.69 -8.42 -13.11
CA LEU A 488 -12.84 -7.72 -12.50
C LEU A 488 -13.16 -6.39 -13.17
N PHE A 489 -12.14 -5.62 -13.56
CA PHE A 489 -12.31 -4.31 -14.20
C PHE A 489 -12.98 -4.37 -15.58
N LEU A 490 -13.04 -5.55 -16.22
CA LEU A 490 -13.71 -5.73 -17.51
C LEU A 490 -15.22 -5.58 -17.38
N ASN A 491 -15.77 -6.12 -16.29
CA ASN A 491 -17.21 -6.15 -16.03
C ASN A 491 -17.69 -5.02 -15.12
N ASP A 492 -16.76 -4.29 -14.49
CA ASP A 492 -17.05 -3.15 -13.62
C ASP A 492 -16.01 -2.04 -13.89
N ILE A 493 -16.41 -1.05 -14.67
CA ILE A 493 -15.50 0.03 -15.11
C ILE A 493 -15.01 0.91 -13.95
N THR A 494 -15.69 0.88 -12.80
CA THR A 494 -15.30 1.63 -11.62
C THR A 494 -14.01 1.08 -11.01
N ILE A 495 -13.77 -0.23 -11.17
CA ILE A 495 -12.56 -0.90 -10.66
C ILE A 495 -11.37 -0.54 -11.54
N PRO A 496 -10.30 0.03 -10.99
CA PRO A 496 -9.08 0.28 -11.76
C PRO A 496 -8.30 -1.03 -11.99
N PRO A 497 -7.77 -1.23 -13.22
CA PRO A 497 -6.96 -2.42 -13.54
C PRO A 497 -5.55 -2.37 -12.94
N THR A 498 -5.17 -1.26 -12.34
CA THR A 498 -3.81 -1.02 -11.84
C THR A 498 -3.83 -0.32 -10.49
N ASN A 499 -2.81 -0.55 -9.68
CA ASN A 499 -2.61 0.10 -8.39
C ASN A 499 -1.84 1.43 -8.50
N ASN A 500 -1.81 2.04 -9.68
CA ASN A 500 -1.01 3.25 -9.96
C ASN A 500 -1.37 4.45 -9.07
N ASP A 501 -2.62 4.52 -8.57
CA ASP A 501 -3.06 5.63 -7.72
C ASP A 501 -2.40 5.57 -6.34
N ALA A 502 -2.36 4.39 -5.72
CA ALA A 502 -1.65 4.20 -4.46
C ALA A 502 -0.13 4.36 -4.63
N GLU A 503 0.45 3.85 -5.74
CA GLU A 503 1.87 4.05 -6.03
C GLU A 503 2.22 5.54 -6.20
N ARG A 504 1.41 6.30 -6.95
CA ARG A 504 1.60 7.75 -7.13
C ARG A 504 1.49 8.51 -5.80
N ALA A 505 0.52 8.13 -4.98
CA ALA A 505 0.38 8.67 -3.64
C ALA A 505 1.61 8.31 -2.78
N GLY A 506 2.08 7.07 -2.81
CA GLY A 506 3.28 6.64 -2.09
C GLY A 506 4.54 7.43 -2.46
N ARG A 507 4.67 7.85 -3.72
CA ARG A 507 5.79 8.71 -4.18
C ARG A 507 5.81 10.08 -3.48
N LYS A 508 4.64 10.59 -3.00
CA LYS A 508 4.60 11.85 -2.24
C LYS A 508 5.32 11.69 -0.90
N PHE A 509 5.05 10.60 -0.19
CA PHE A 509 5.77 10.27 1.03
C PHE A 509 7.28 10.06 0.78
N LYS A 510 7.64 9.32 -0.27
CA LYS A 510 9.05 9.06 -0.62
C LYS A 510 9.85 10.34 -0.84
N ARG A 511 9.25 11.37 -1.47
CA ARG A 511 9.93 12.67 -1.68
C ARG A 511 10.34 13.30 -0.35
N LYS A 512 9.45 13.29 0.65
CA LYS A 512 9.79 13.77 2.00
C LYS A 512 10.84 12.90 2.66
N ALA A 513 10.70 11.58 2.58
CA ALA A 513 11.66 10.63 3.12
C ALA A 513 13.07 10.86 2.55
N HIS A 514 13.18 11.15 1.26
CA HIS A 514 14.45 11.52 0.62
C HIS A 514 14.97 12.88 1.10
N GLN A 515 14.10 13.87 1.26
CA GLN A 515 14.49 15.20 1.72
C GLN A 515 15.01 15.18 3.16
N VAL A 516 14.39 14.40 4.05
CA VAL A 516 14.82 14.32 5.46
C VAL A 516 15.91 13.28 5.69
N MET A 517 16.24 12.43 4.69
CA MET A 517 17.13 11.27 4.75
C MET A 517 16.65 10.20 5.75
N ALA A 518 16.33 10.58 6.98
CA ALA A 518 15.70 9.71 7.97
C ALA A 518 14.80 10.54 8.91
N PHE A 519 13.65 9.99 9.24
CA PHE A 519 12.77 10.53 10.28
C PHE A 519 13.37 10.26 11.67
N ARG A 520 13.08 11.13 12.62
CA ARG A 520 13.62 11.02 14.00
C ARG A 520 12.83 10.04 14.85
N SER A 521 11.53 9.93 14.65
CA SER A 521 10.66 9.04 15.43
C SER A 521 9.50 8.52 14.59
N GLN A 522 8.91 7.40 15.03
CA GLN A 522 7.70 6.83 14.42
C GLN A 522 6.50 7.77 14.54
N GLU A 523 6.36 8.44 15.68
CA GLU A 523 5.31 9.44 15.90
C GLU A 523 5.37 10.58 14.87
N TYR A 524 6.58 11.03 14.53
CA TYR A 524 6.73 12.08 13.52
C TYR A 524 6.34 11.59 12.13
N VAL A 525 6.62 10.33 11.81
CA VAL A 525 6.13 9.69 10.56
C VAL A 525 4.61 9.68 10.54
N GLU A 526 3.96 9.33 11.65
CA GLU A 526 2.51 9.32 11.81
C GLU A 526 1.93 10.72 11.64
N TYR A 527 2.45 11.73 12.35
CA TYR A 527 2.02 13.13 12.20
C TYR A 527 2.17 13.64 10.77
N TYR A 528 3.26 13.27 10.10
CA TYR A 528 3.47 13.63 8.72
C TYR A 528 2.46 12.94 7.78
N CYS A 529 2.19 11.67 7.97
CA CYS A 529 1.18 10.91 7.22
C CYS A 529 -0.22 11.48 7.41
N ASP A 530 -0.57 11.87 8.63
CA ASP A 530 -1.82 12.55 8.94
C ASP A 530 -2.00 13.84 8.14
N GLY A 531 -0.95 14.66 8.13
CA GLY A 531 -0.95 15.90 7.35
C GLY A 531 -0.99 15.65 5.84
N LEU A 532 -0.26 14.65 5.37
CA LEU A 532 -0.22 14.30 3.97
C LEU A 532 -1.60 13.79 3.48
N THR A 533 -2.32 13.04 4.32
CA THR A 533 -3.71 12.61 4.08
C THR A 533 -4.60 13.81 3.74
N VAL A 534 -4.60 14.83 4.59
CA VAL A 534 -5.45 16.02 4.39
C VAL A 534 -5.00 16.82 3.17
N ILE A 535 -3.69 17.08 3.05
CA ILE A 535 -3.16 17.88 1.92
C ILE A 535 -3.49 17.21 0.57
N GLN A 536 -3.24 15.91 0.44
CA GLN A 536 -3.42 15.24 -0.84
C GLN A 536 -4.90 15.05 -1.20
N SER A 537 -5.77 14.79 -0.22
CA SER A 537 -7.21 14.73 -0.44
C SER A 537 -7.77 16.10 -0.86
N LEU A 538 -7.39 17.18 -0.19
CA LEU A 538 -7.80 18.54 -0.59
C LEU A 538 -7.34 18.90 -2.00
N LYS A 539 -6.11 18.52 -2.38
CA LYS A 539 -5.58 18.71 -3.75
C LYS A 539 -6.37 17.92 -4.78
N ALA A 540 -6.70 16.67 -4.47
CA ALA A 540 -7.47 15.81 -5.36
C ALA A 540 -8.90 16.34 -5.58
N GLN A 541 -9.47 16.98 -4.56
CA GLN A 541 -10.77 17.66 -4.61
C GLN A 541 -10.71 19.05 -5.30
N GLY A 542 -9.53 19.53 -5.67
CA GLY A 542 -9.38 20.85 -6.30
C GLY A 542 -9.61 22.03 -5.36
N LEU A 543 -9.56 21.83 -4.05
CA LEU A 543 -9.79 22.85 -3.04
C LEU A 543 -8.54 23.71 -2.80
N ASN A 544 -8.74 24.95 -2.29
CA ASN A 544 -7.62 25.78 -1.87
C ASN A 544 -7.00 25.23 -0.59
N VAL A 545 -5.87 24.56 -0.75
CA VAL A 545 -5.18 23.85 0.34
C VAL A 545 -4.70 24.83 1.42
N TYR A 546 -4.17 26.00 1.02
CA TYR A 546 -3.66 27.00 1.97
C TYR A 546 -4.75 27.48 2.92
N ASP A 547 -5.89 27.90 2.38
CA ASP A 547 -7.00 28.42 3.18
C ASP A 547 -7.55 27.36 4.14
N ARG A 548 -7.70 26.13 3.64
CA ARG A 548 -8.19 25.01 4.47
C ARG A 548 -7.24 24.65 5.60
N ILE A 549 -5.94 24.62 5.34
CA ILE A 549 -4.92 24.39 6.38
C ILE A 549 -4.94 25.54 7.40
N ALA A 550 -5.07 26.79 6.95
CA ALA A 550 -5.16 27.94 7.85
C ALA A 550 -6.41 27.87 8.76
N GLU A 551 -7.55 27.47 8.21
CA GLU A 551 -8.78 27.23 8.98
C GLU A 551 -8.57 26.14 10.05
N ILE A 552 -7.93 25.01 9.68
CA ILE A 552 -7.63 23.92 10.63
C ILE A 552 -6.73 24.43 11.76
N PHE A 553 -5.70 25.23 11.46
CA PHE A 553 -4.83 25.78 12.50
C PHE A 553 -5.55 26.78 13.42
N ARG A 554 -6.58 27.49 12.96
CA ARG A 554 -7.41 28.41 13.79
C ARG A 554 -8.30 27.68 14.77
N ARG A 555 -8.62 26.40 14.53
CA ARG A 555 -9.42 25.60 15.46
C ARG A 555 -8.74 25.49 16.82
N GLN A 556 -9.55 25.49 17.87
CA GLN A 556 -9.05 25.17 19.21
C GLN A 556 -8.63 23.68 19.25
N THR A 557 -7.54 23.41 19.92
CA THR A 557 -7.12 22.01 20.13
C THR A 557 -8.18 21.31 20.96
N PRO A 558 -8.71 20.15 20.53
CA PRO A 558 -9.66 19.39 21.33
C PRO A 558 -9.05 19.11 22.72
N LYS A 559 -9.78 19.42 23.79
CA LYS A 559 -9.34 19.02 25.13
C LYS A 559 -9.17 17.50 25.14
N LYS A 560 -8.02 17.00 25.60
CA LYS A 560 -7.87 15.56 25.84
C LYS A 560 -8.99 15.13 26.76
N LYS A 561 -9.93 14.31 26.28
CA LYS A 561 -10.89 13.66 27.13
C LYS A 561 -10.11 12.78 28.10
N THR A 562 -10.27 13.04 29.38
CA THR A 562 -9.67 12.20 30.43
C THR A 562 -10.19 10.76 30.28
N SER A 563 -9.40 9.78 30.70
CA SER A 563 -9.74 8.36 30.62
C SER A 563 -11.12 8.04 31.22
N ASP A 564 -11.57 8.82 32.19
CA ASP A 564 -12.89 8.72 32.84
C ASP A 564 -14.08 9.07 31.92
N GLU A 565 -13.93 10.04 31.01
CA GLU A 565 -15.02 10.40 30.08
C GLU A 565 -15.17 9.37 28.94
N ARG A 566 -14.09 8.68 28.56
CA ARG A 566 -14.16 7.55 27.61
C ARG A 566 -14.87 6.35 28.20
N SER A 567 -14.60 6.05 29.46
CA SER A 567 -15.24 4.93 30.20
C SER A 567 -16.74 5.17 30.40
N ARG A 568 -17.17 6.40 30.64
CA ARG A 568 -18.59 6.75 30.81
C ARG A 568 -19.40 6.66 29.52
N LYS A 569 -18.82 7.03 28.35
CA LYS A 569 -19.50 6.87 27.05
C LYS A 569 -19.64 5.40 26.64
N LEU A 570 -18.61 4.59 26.85
CA LEU A 570 -18.68 3.14 26.59
C LEU A 570 -19.70 2.41 27.47
N CYS A 571 -19.94 2.90 28.70
CA CYS A 571 -21.01 2.36 29.55
C CYS A 571 -22.41 2.78 29.10
N GLN A 572 -22.58 3.98 28.55
CA GLN A 572 -23.88 4.47 28.05
C GLN A 572 -24.29 3.85 26.71
N GLU A 573 -23.35 3.51 25.85
CA GLU A 573 -23.61 2.82 24.57
C GLU A 573 -23.83 1.30 24.71
N LYS A 574 -23.56 0.72 25.91
CA LYS A 574 -23.88 -0.68 26.23
C LYS A 574 -25.21 -0.85 26.97
N THR A 575 -25.89 0.25 27.31
CA THR A 575 -27.17 0.26 28.02
C THR A 575 -28.33 0.88 27.23
N ALA A 576 -28.08 1.25 25.96
CA ALA A 576 -29.08 1.59 24.95
C ALA A 576 -29.05 0.50 23.83
#